data_30f5adf9519ba3ab85642b61235c2caf
#
_entry.id   30f5adf9519ba3ab85642b61235c2caf
#
_cell.length_a   1.000
_cell.length_b   1.000
_cell.length_c   1.000
_cell.angle_alpha   90.00
_cell.angle_beta   90.00
_cell.angle_gamma   90.00
#
_symmetry.space_group_name_H-M   'P 1'
#
loop_
_entity.id
_entity.type
_entity.pdbx_description
1 polymer ?
#
loop_
_entity_poly.entity_id
_entity_poly.type
_entity_poly.pdbx_seq_one_letter_code
_entity_poly.pdbx_strand_id
1 'polypeptide(L)'
;MSHCIFVSGHSWLAYPYGDDLKIIADSGASVAYSPLKYLKLGILMESFDRYRQAGINMGIGTDTFPKDILSDMRYAAISSRVADKSFLAGHPRDVFNSITLGGAKMIGRDDIGRLAKGAKADIAIVNLRDLAFGAVHDPIRSLMETAVSRDVRTVIVDGETLVDKGKFLRLDESELLDKVQAKGEQVWDSVSKWHWTGKGIDEVVPPSFRMK
;
A
#
# COMPACT_ATOMS: atom_id res chain seq x y z
N MET A 1 1.75 -14.98 0.72
CA MET A 1 0.86 -15.08 -0.47
C MET A 1 0.52 -13.67 -0.94
N SER A 2 0.48 -13.43 -2.25
CA SER A 2 0.10 -12.11 -2.78
C SER A 2 -1.41 -12.01 -2.93
N HIS A 3 -1.96 -10.95 -2.39
CA HIS A 3 -3.34 -10.47 -2.52
C HIS A 3 -4.42 -11.36 -1.93
N CYS A 4 -4.59 -12.62 -2.35
CA CYS A 4 -5.65 -13.54 -1.89
C CYS A 4 -7.04 -12.88 -1.81
N ILE A 5 -7.41 -12.11 -2.82
CA ILE A 5 -8.66 -11.34 -2.83
C ILE A 5 -9.87 -12.28 -2.96
N PHE A 6 -9.82 -13.16 -3.95
CA PHE A 6 -10.93 -14.03 -4.31
C PHE A 6 -10.90 -15.33 -3.49
N VAL A 7 -11.33 -15.22 -2.25
CA VAL A 7 -11.53 -16.35 -1.33
C VAL A 7 -13.02 -16.56 -1.08
N SER A 8 -13.39 -17.70 -0.50
CA SER A 8 -14.79 -18.03 -0.18
C SER A 8 -15.48 -16.88 0.57
N GLY A 9 -16.70 -16.58 0.16
CA GLY A 9 -17.50 -15.46 0.66
C GLY A 9 -17.15 -14.10 0.06
N HIS A 10 -16.32 -14.03 -0.99
CA HIS A 10 -16.14 -12.82 -1.78
C HIS A 10 -17.37 -12.55 -2.65
N SER A 11 -17.85 -11.29 -2.68
CA SER A 11 -19.10 -10.90 -3.37
C SER A 11 -19.10 -11.16 -4.88
N TRP A 12 -17.94 -11.29 -5.51
CA TRP A 12 -17.80 -11.60 -6.93
C TRP A 12 -17.78 -13.11 -7.24
N LEU A 13 -17.79 -13.96 -6.21
CA LEU A 13 -17.72 -15.39 -6.38
C LEU A 13 -19.09 -16.02 -6.18
N ALA A 14 -19.56 -16.77 -7.17
CA ALA A 14 -20.83 -17.46 -7.16
C ALA A 14 -20.71 -18.94 -6.74
N TYR A 15 -19.69 -19.30 -5.93
CA TYR A 15 -19.56 -20.66 -5.43
C TYR A 15 -19.85 -20.75 -3.91
N PRO A 16 -20.19 -21.93 -3.41
CA PRO A 16 -20.53 -22.12 -2.01
C PRO A 16 -19.42 -21.66 -1.06
N TYR A 17 -19.79 -21.19 0.11
CA TYR A 17 -18.85 -20.82 1.15
C TYR A 17 -17.94 -22.02 1.49
N GLY A 18 -16.66 -21.78 1.49
CA GLY A 18 -15.63 -22.74 1.86
C GLY A 18 -14.80 -22.22 3.03
N ASP A 19 -13.82 -23.02 3.43
CA ASP A 19 -12.94 -22.75 4.57
C ASP A 19 -11.62 -22.06 4.14
N ASP A 20 -11.60 -21.32 3.01
CA ASP A 20 -10.37 -20.78 2.44
C ASP A 20 -9.55 -19.96 3.44
N LEU A 21 -10.21 -19.08 4.21
CA LEU A 21 -9.52 -18.29 5.23
C LEU A 21 -8.94 -19.18 6.36
N LYS A 22 -9.67 -20.22 6.74
CA LYS A 22 -9.18 -21.18 7.72
C LYS A 22 -7.98 -21.96 7.16
N ILE A 23 -8.03 -22.40 5.95
CA ILE A 23 -6.92 -23.11 5.27
C ILE A 23 -5.68 -22.21 5.20
N ILE A 24 -5.83 -20.93 4.85
CA ILE A 24 -4.74 -19.96 4.81
C ILE A 24 -4.17 -19.75 6.22
N ALA A 25 -5.03 -19.59 7.24
CA ALA A 25 -4.61 -19.41 8.63
C ALA A 25 -3.86 -20.63 9.15
N ASP A 26 -4.41 -21.84 8.97
CA ASP A 26 -3.82 -23.10 9.43
C ASP A 26 -2.47 -23.39 8.75
N SER A 27 -2.27 -22.91 7.51
CA SER A 27 -0.99 -23.03 6.79
C SER A 27 0.12 -22.15 7.37
N GLY A 28 -0.21 -21.18 8.21
CA GLY A 28 0.72 -20.16 8.71
C GLY A 28 1.15 -19.14 7.66
N ALA A 29 0.52 -19.13 6.48
CA ALA A 29 0.84 -18.19 5.42
C ALA A 29 0.45 -16.75 5.80
N SER A 30 1.26 -15.79 5.38
CA SER A 30 0.92 -14.37 5.44
C SER A 30 0.32 -13.89 4.12
N VAL A 31 -0.57 -12.89 4.18
CA VAL A 31 -1.19 -12.28 3.00
C VAL A 31 -0.74 -10.85 2.84
N ALA A 32 -0.16 -10.53 1.67
CA ALA A 32 0.21 -9.18 1.26
C ALA A 32 -0.96 -8.53 0.51
N TYR A 33 -1.55 -7.51 1.09
CA TYR A 33 -2.66 -6.75 0.51
C TYR A 33 -2.17 -5.44 -0.11
N SER A 34 -2.66 -5.11 -1.31
CA SER A 34 -2.37 -3.86 -2.01
C SER A 34 -3.68 -3.13 -2.33
N PRO A 35 -4.23 -2.39 -1.35
CA PRO A 35 -5.59 -1.85 -1.44
C PRO A 35 -5.80 -0.97 -2.65
N LEU A 36 -4.96 0.03 -2.87
CA LEU A 36 -5.12 0.98 -3.98
C LEU A 36 -5.15 0.30 -5.35
N LYS A 37 -4.30 -0.73 -5.55
CA LYS A 37 -4.27 -1.47 -6.81
C LYS A 37 -5.64 -2.02 -7.17
N TYR A 38 -6.27 -2.72 -6.23
CA TYR A 38 -7.56 -3.36 -6.47
C TYR A 38 -8.72 -2.37 -6.51
N LEU A 39 -8.70 -1.34 -5.66
CA LEU A 39 -9.70 -0.27 -5.70
C LEU A 39 -9.73 0.46 -7.04
N LYS A 40 -8.58 0.67 -7.69
CA LYS A 40 -8.51 1.19 -9.06
C LYS A 40 -9.20 0.29 -10.10
N LEU A 41 -9.30 -1.00 -9.83
CA LEU A 41 -9.99 -1.98 -10.67
C LEU A 41 -11.45 -2.20 -10.26
N GLY A 42 -11.95 -1.46 -9.27
CA GLY A 42 -13.30 -1.63 -8.71
C GLY A 42 -13.45 -2.88 -7.84
N ILE A 43 -12.35 -3.47 -7.37
CA ILE A 43 -12.33 -4.71 -6.60
C ILE A 43 -12.03 -4.41 -5.13
N LEU A 44 -12.83 -4.97 -4.22
CA LEU A 44 -12.55 -4.98 -2.79
C LEU A 44 -11.98 -6.35 -2.37
N MET A 45 -11.15 -6.38 -1.32
CA MET A 45 -10.80 -7.62 -0.62
C MET A 45 -11.97 -8.13 0.25
N GLU A 46 -13.12 -7.49 0.23
CA GLU A 46 -14.16 -7.45 1.24
C GLU A 46 -13.63 -6.70 2.46
N SER A 47 -13.29 -7.36 3.57
CA SER A 47 -12.73 -6.69 4.73
C SER A 47 -11.34 -7.20 5.10
N PHE A 48 -10.40 -6.30 5.30
CA PHE A 48 -9.08 -6.61 5.86
C PHE A 48 -9.19 -7.28 7.25
N ASP A 49 -10.15 -6.86 8.06
CA ASP A 49 -10.36 -7.41 9.40
C ASP A 49 -10.82 -8.86 9.37
N ARG A 50 -11.52 -9.28 8.33
CA ARG A 50 -11.96 -10.67 8.14
C ARG A 50 -10.78 -11.65 8.11
N TYR A 51 -9.68 -11.28 7.42
CA TYR A 51 -8.46 -12.09 7.37
C TYR A 51 -7.75 -12.12 8.71
N ARG A 52 -7.64 -10.96 9.37
CA ARG A 52 -7.03 -10.86 10.69
C ARG A 52 -7.78 -11.66 11.75
N GLN A 53 -9.11 -11.60 11.76
CA GLN A 53 -9.96 -12.36 12.68
C GLN A 53 -9.84 -13.85 12.45
N ALA A 54 -9.57 -14.30 11.23
CA ALA A 54 -9.23 -15.68 10.93
C ALA A 54 -7.82 -16.10 11.40
N GLY A 55 -7.03 -15.19 11.96
CA GLY A 55 -5.67 -15.47 12.45
C GLY A 55 -4.57 -15.31 11.40
N ILE A 56 -4.89 -14.83 10.21
CA ILE A 56 -3.93 -14.62 9.13
C ILE A 56 -3.07 -13.39 9.42
N ASN A 57 -1.75 -13.53 9.30
CA ASN A 57 -0.85 -12.38 9.33
C ASN A 57 -1.00 -11.56 8.06
N MET A 58 -1.33 -10.27 8.22
CA MET A 58 -1.53 -9.35 7.12
C MET A 58 -0.35 -8.39 6.99
N GLY A 59 0.10 -8.17 5.74
CA GLY A 59 0.97 -7.08 5.38
C GLY A 59 0.29 -6.21 4.33
N ILE A 60 0.67 -4.94 4.25
CA ILE A 60 0.19 -4.00 3.23
C ILE A 60 1.35 -3.57 2.36
N GLY A 61 1.14 -3.57 1.05
CA GLY A 61 2.07 -3.09 0.03
C GLY A 61 1.35 -2.22 -1.00
N THR A 62 2.09 -1.61 -1.91
CA THR A 62 1.52 -0.69 -2.90
C THR A 62 1.17 -1.36 -4.23
N ASP A 63 2.07 -2.14 -4.79
CA ASP A 63 1.94 -2.87 -6.08
C ASP A 63 1.41 -2.02 -7.27
N THR A 64 1.30 -0.71 -7.10
CA THR A 64 0.86 0.23 -8.14
C THR A 64 1.40 1.64 -7.87
N PHE A 65 1.14 2.59 -8.75
CA PHE A 65 1.38 4.01 -8.52
C PHE A 65 0.14 4.71 -7.95
N PRO A 66 0.33 5.69 -7.06
CA PRO A 66 1.59 6.11 -6.44
C PRO A 66 2.14 5.03 -5.48
N LYS A 67 3.46 4.97 -5.32
CA LYS A 67 4.15 4.09 -4.36
C LYS A 67 4.12 4.72 -2.96
N ASP A 68 2.94 4.89 -2.39
CA ASP A 68 2.69 5.57 -1.13
C ASP A 68 2.01 4.65 -0.12
N ILE A 69 2.81 4.04 0.75
CA ILE A 69 2.34 3.08 1.74
C ILE A 69 1.41 3.73 2.79
N LEU A 70 1.57 5.03 3.07
CA LEU A 70 0.70 5.75 4.00
C LEU A 70 -0.71 5.91 3.41
N SER A 71 -0.80 6.19 2.11
CA SER A 71 -2.07 6.19 1.40
C SER A 71 -2.69 4.78 1.34
N ASP A 72 -1.91 3.73 1.11
CA ASP A 72 -2.42 2.35 1.11
C ASP A 72 -2.98 1.94 2.47
N MET A 73 -2.40 2.36 3.60
CA MET A 73 -3.00 2.19 4.93
C MET A 73 -4.41 2.78 4.99
N ARG A 74 -4.58 3.99 4.50
CA ARG A 74 -5.88 4.69 4.45
C ARG A 74 -6.89 3.93 3.62
N TYR A 75 -6.48 3.47 2.44
CA TYR A 75 -7.35 2.68 1.56
C TYR A 75 -7.74 1.34 2.18
N ALA A 76 -6.83 0.65 2.87
CA ALA A 76 -7.16 -0.57 3.61
C ALA A 76 -8.23 -0.32 4.68
N ALA A 77 -8.09 0.77 5.46
CA ALA A 77 -9.06 1.14 6.49
C ALA A 77 -10.42 1.52 5.90
N ILE A 78 -10.44 2.38 4.87
CA ILE A 78 -11.69 2.86 4.26
C ILE A 78 -12.42 1.71 3.57
N SER A 79 -11.72 0.86 2.80
CA SER A 79 -12.35 -0.27 2.12
C SER A 79 -12.95 -1.27 3.12
N SER A 80 -12.27 -1.53 4.25
CA SER A 80 -12.82 -2.37 5.31
C SER A 80 -14.08 -1.77 5.92
N ARG A 81 -14.08 -0.46 6.19
CA ARG A 81 -15.28 0.25 6.73
C ARG A 81 -16.46 0.15 5.77
N VAL A 82 -16.21 0.27 4.48
CA VAL A 82 -17.25 0.14 3.45
C VAL A 82 -17.79 -1.29 3.39
N ALA A 83 -16.89 -2.29 3.36
CA ALA A 83 -17.26 -3.70 3.27
C ALA A 83 -18.06 -4.15 4.51
N ASP A 84 -17.60 -3.81 5.70
CA ASP A 84 -18.21 -4.23 6.97
C ASP A 84 -19.39 -3.32 7.39
N LYS A 85 -19.63 -2.21 6.66
CA LYS A 85 -20.61 -1.19 7.03
C LYS A 85 -20.42 -0.71 8.48
N SER A 86 -19.18 -0.56 8.91
CA SER A 86 -18.78 -0.24 10.27
C SER A 86 -17.61 0.73 10.31
N PHE A 87 -17.74 1.85 11.01
CA PHE A 87 -16.66 2.80 11.21
C PHE A 87 -15.52 2.26 12.12
N LEU A 88 -15.77 1.15 12.82
CA LEU A 88 -14.78 0.49 13.68
C LEU A 88 -13.85 -0.44 12.90
N ALA A 89 -14.23 -0.85 11.69
CA ALA A 89 -13.40 -1.68 10.84
C ALA A 89 -12.14 -0.94 10.35
N GLY A 90 -11.08 -1.69 10.05
CA GLY A 90 -9.80 -1.11 9.66
C GLY A 90 -9.20 -0.27 10.79
N HIS A 91 -9.17 -0.81 12.01
CA HIS A 91 -8.67 -0.07 13.17
C HIS A 91 -7.22 0.39 12.97
N PRO A 92 -6.88 1.67 13.28
CA PRO A 92 -5.57 2.26 12.99
C PRO A 92 -4.38 1.43 13.48
N ARG A 93 -4.45 0.91 14.71
CA ARG A 93 -3.41 0.04 15.28
C ARG A 93 -3.14 -1.18 14.40
N ASP A 94 -4.19 -1.81 13.90
CA ASP A 94 -4.07 -3.08 13.19
C ASP A 94 -3.57 -2.88 11.77
N VAL A 95 -4.02 -1.82 11.13
CA VAL A 95 -3.52 -1.40 9.81
C VAL A 95 -2.05 -0.95 9.91
N PHE A 96 -1.69 -0.16 10.93
CA PHE A 96 -0.30 0.25 11.18
C PHE A 96 0.61 -0.94 11.46
N ASN A 97 0.16 -1.90 12.27
CA ASN A 97 0.92 -3.12 12.52
C ASN A 97 1.19 -3.92 11.23
N SER A 98 0.31 -3.85 10.24
CA SER A 98 0.48 -4.59 8.99
C SER A 98 1.56 -4.01 8.08
N ILE A 99 1.90 -2.73 8.20
CA ILE A 99 3.03 -2.12 7.48
C ILE A 99 4.35 -2.19 8.27
N THR A 100 4.31 -2.62 9.51
CA THR A 100 5.47 -2.71 10.41
C THR A 100 5.72 -4.17 10.83
N LEU A 101 5.20 -4.60 11.96
CA LEU A 101 5.38 -5.95 12.49
C LEU A 101 4.83 -7.04 11.57
N GLY A 102 3.69 -6.82 10.94
CA GLY A 102 3.08 -7.75 9.98
C GLY A 102 3.95 -7.94 8.74
N GLY A 103 4.48 -6.84 8.20
CA GLY A 103 5.44 -6.85 7.10
C GLY A 103 6.73 -7.58 7.45
N ALA A 104 7.31 -7.30 8.61
CA ALA A 104 8.50 -7.98 9.11
C ALA A 104 8.28 -9.49 9.25
N LYS A 105 7.19 -9.90 9.89
CA LYS A 105 6.81 -11.31 10.04
C LYS A 105 6.61 -12.00 8.68
N MET A 106 6.03 -11.30 7.70
CA MET A 106 5.79 -11.84 6.36
C MET A 106 7.08 -12.24 5.64
N ILE A 107 8.17 -11.50 5.84
CA ILE A 107 9.49 -11.79 5.25
C ILE A 107 10.40 -12.60 6.17
N GLY A 108 9.85 -13.13 7.28
CA GLY A 108 10.60 -13.97 8.22
C GLY A 108 11.63 -13.21 9.06
N ARG A 109 11.43 -11.90 9.28
CA ARG A 109 12.35 -11.04 10.04
C ARG A 109 11.74 -10.68 11.40
N ASP A 110 12.55 -10.79 12.45
CA ASP A 110 12.19 -10.41 13.83
C ASP A 110 13.04 -9.26 14.38
N ASP A 111 14.03 -8.82 13.61
CA ASP A 111 14.96 -7.74 13.92
C ASP A 111 14.57 -6.37 13.35
N ILE A 112 13.46 -6.27 12.60
CA ILE A 112 12.90 -5.06 12.02
C ILE A 112 11.41 -4.85 12.38
N GLY A 113 10.82 -3.76 11.91
CA GLY A 113 9.38 -3.46 12.10
C GLY A 113 9.04 -2.90 13.48
N ARG A 114 10.02 -2.68 14.35
CA ARG A 114 9.83 -2.11 15.69
C ARG A 114 11.04 -1.33 16.16
N LEU A 115 10.82 -0.40 17.07
CA LEU A 115 11.89 0.29 17.81
C LEU A 115 12.14 -0.46 19.12
N ALA A 116 13.22 -1.24 19.17
CA ALA A 116 13.62 -2.01 20.36
C ALA A 116 15.14 -2.16 20.42
N LYS A 117 15.68 -2.37 21.63
CA LYS A 117 17.11 -2.69 21.80
C LYS A 117 17.44 -3.97 21.03
N GLY A 118 18.47 -3.92 20.20
CA GLY A 118 18.91 -5.03 19.35
C GLY A 118 18.17 -5.18 18.01
N ALA A 119 17.12 -4.40 17.77
CA ALA A 119 16.51 -4.29 16.43
C ALA A 119 17.37 -3.41 15.53
N LYS A 120 17.27 -3.63 14.22
CA LYS A 120 17.89 -2.76 13.22
C LYS A 120 17.26 -1.38 13.24
N ALA A 121 18.06 -0.39 12.96
CA ALA A 121 17.61 1.01 12.88
C ALA A 121 16.99 1.30 11.50
N ASP A 122 15.84 0.69 11.25
CA ASP A 122 14.96 1.00 10.12
C ASP A 122 13.85 1.92 10.63
N ILE A 123 13.98 3.23 10.37
CA ILE A 123 13.16 4.26 11.00
C ILE A 123 12.65 5.23 9.95
N ALA A 124 11.35 5.52 9.96
CA ALA A 124 10.75 6.63 9.23
C ALA A 124 10.25 7.68 10.22
N ILE A 125 10.64 8.93 10.02
CA ILE A 125 10.17 10.07 10.81
C ILE A 125 9.18 10.87 9.96
N VAL A 126 7.94 10.96 10.44
CA VAL A 126 6.85 11.65 9.75
C VAL A 126 6.51 12.95 10.47
N ASN A 127 6.34 14.03 9.71
CA ASN A 127 5.91 15.31 10.24
C ASN A 127 4.38 15.34 10.35
N LEU A 128 3.86 15.44 11.57
CA LEU A 128 2.44 15.60 11.84
C LEU A 128 2.05 17.06 12.19
N ARG A 129 3.00 17.99 12.13
CA ARG A 129 2.77 19.41 12.43
C ARG A 129 2.56 20.20 11.13
N ASP A 130 1.38 20.04 10.56
CA ASP A 130 0.93 20.74 9.36
C ASP A 130 -0.57 21.03 9.48
N LEU A 131 -1.07 22.05 8.76
CA LEU A 131 -2.50 22.43 8.77
C LEU A 131 -3.41 21.28 8.33
N ALA A 132 -2.94 20.39 7.44
CA ALA A 132 -3.71 19.24 7.01
C ALA A 132 -4.06 18.25 8.13
N PHE A 133 -3.23 18.17 9.18
CA PHE A 133 -3.47 17.31 10.33
C PHE A 133 -4.37 17.94 11.39
N GLY A 134 -4.43 19.27 11.45
CA GLY A 134 -5.13 19.97 12.51
C GLY A 134 -4.57 19.62 13.90
N ALA A 135 -5.46 19.37 14.87
CA ALA A 135 -5.09 18.95 16.22
C ALA A 135 -4.84 17.43 16.26
N VAL A 136 -3.65 17.02 16.67
CA VAL A 136 -3.25 15.61 16.77
C VAL A 136 -3.47 15.11 18.20
N HIS A 137 -4.44 14.20 18.38
CA HIS A 137 -4.68 13.50 19.64
C HIS A 137 -4.12 12.06 19.62
N ASP A 138 -4.36 11.34 18.51
CA ASP A 138 -3.85 9.99 18.25
C ASP A 138 -2.93 10.05 17.02
N PRO A 139 -1.60 10.02 17.21
CA PRO A 139 -0.65 10.12 16.11
C PRO A 139 -0.80 9.02 15.05
N ILE A 140 -1.10 7.78 15.46
CA ILE A 140 -1.26 6.64 14.54
C ILE A 140 -2.52 6.82 13.69
N ARG A 141 -3.62 7.27 14.28
CA ARG A 141 -4.84 7.60 13.54
C ARG A 141 -4.59 8.74 12.57
N SER A 142 -3.96 9.83 13.01
CA SER A 142 -3.64 10.98 12.15
C SER A 142 -2.72 10.59 11.00
N LEU A 143 -1.71 9.75 11.26
CA LEU A 143 -0.83 9.20 10.24
C LEU A 143 -1.64 8.41 9.19
N MET A 144 -2.50 7.51 9.62
CA MET A 144 -3.31 6.70 8.71
C MET A 144 -4.32 7.54 7.92
N GLU A 145 -4.99 8.50 8.57
CA GLU A 145 -6.10 9.24 7.95
C GLU A 145 -5.64 10.42 7.07
N THR A 146 -4.44 10.96 7.31
CA THR A 146 -4.01 12.22 6.66
C THR A 146 -2.67 12.12 5.97
N ALA A 147 -1.67 11.44 6.57
CA ALA A 147 -0.30 11.46 6.07
C ALA A 147 -0.16 10.88 4.65
N VAL A 148 0.76 11.46 3.90
CA VAL A 148 1.21 11.00 2.57
C VAL A 148 2.74 10.95 2.53
N SER A 149 3.32 10.38 1.49
CA SER A 149 4.79 10.24 1.35
C SER A 149 5.56 11.54 1.57
N ARG A 150 5.00 12.69 1.22
CA ARG A 150 5.65 14.01 1.41
C ARG A 150 5.80 14.43 2.86
N ASP A 151 5.03 13.84 3.76
CA ASP A 151 5.13 14.13 5.20
C ASP A 151 6.29 13.36 5.86
N VAL A 152 6.88 12.38 5.15
CA VAL A 152 8.06 11.64 5.59
C VAL A 152 9.29 12.56 5.50
N ARG A 153 9.84 12.91 6.66
CA ARG A 153 10.97 13.83 6.77
C ARG A 153 12.31 13.13 6.68
N THR A 154 12.43 12.00 7.33
CA THR A 154 13.69 11.27 7.41
C THR A 154 13.43 9.79 7.26
N VAL A 155 14.26 9.11 6.49
CA VAL A 155 14.28 7.64 6.37
C VAL A 155 15.68 7.15 6.68
N ILE A 156 15.77 6.25 7.64
CA ILE A 156 16.99 5.57 8.06
C ILE A 156 16.80 4.08 7.78
N VAL A 157 17.79 3.44 7.16
CA VAL A 157 17.80 2.00 6.88
C VAL A 157 19.10 1.42 7.40
N ASP A 158 19.01 0.44 8.26
CA ASP A 158 20.15 -0.19 8.94
C ASP A 158 21.12 0.84 9.57
N GLY A 159 20.56 1.92 10.12
CA GLY A 159 21.32 3.02 10.75
C GLY A 159 21.84 4.08 9.78
N GLU A 160 21.70 3.92 8.49
CA GLU A 160 22.11 4.90 7.49
C GLU A 160 20.93 5.79 7.05
N THR A 161 21.13 7.11 7.09
CA THR A 161 20.13 8.08 6.63
C THR A 161 20.13 8.15 5.11
N LEU A 162 19.01 7.79 4.49
CA LEU A 162 18.81 7.82 3.03
C LEU A 162 17.99 9.03 2.58
N VAL A 163 17.09 9.51 3.44
CA VAL A 163 16.29 10.71 3.22
C VAL A 163 16.44 11.62 4.43
N ASP A 164 16.74 12.89 4.22
CA ASP A 164 16.73 13.92 5.26
C ASP A 164 15.96 15.15 4.79
N LYS A 165 15.11 15.69 5.68
CA LYS A 165 14.23 16.83 5.39
C LYS A 165 13.42 16.66 4.10
N GLY A 166 13.02 15.42 3.80
CA GLY A 166 12.27 15.07 2.62
C GLY A 166 13.08 15.02 1.32
N LYS A 167 14.41 15.06 1.39
CA LYS A 167 15.30 14.99 0.22
C LYS A 167 16.12 13.71 0.24
N PHE A 168 16.22 13.04 -0.90
CA PHE A 168 17.13 11.93 -1.08
C PHE A 168 18.58 12.37 -1.00
N LEU A 169 19.42 11.64 -0.24
CA LEU A 169 20.83 11.98 -0.06
C LEU A 169 21.75 11.34 -1.12
N ARG A 170 21.27 10.33 -1.84
CA ARG A 170 22.06 9.53 -2.78
C ARG A 170 21.66 9.66 -4.24
N LEU A 171 20.63 10.42 -4.55
CA LEU A 171 20.17 10.64 -5.92
C LEU A 171 19.77 12.09 -6.16
N ASP A 172 19.96 12.52 -7.41
CA ASP A 172 19.36 13.74 -7.92
C ASP A 172 17.93 13.41 -8.37
N GLU A 173 16.95 13.95 -7.65
CA GLU A 173 15.53 13.71 -7.90
C GLU A 173 15.09 14.33 -9.22
N SER A 174 15.62 15.52 -9.58
CA SER A 174 15.29 16.20 -10.84
C SER A 174 15.78 15.40 -12.04
N GLU A 175 17.04 14.95 -12.00
CA GLU A 175 17.60 14.10 -13.07
C GLU A 175 16.83 12.79 -13.21
N LEU A 176 16.43 12.19 -12.08
CA LEU A 176 15.64 10.96 -12.09
C LEU A 176 14.27 11.17 -12.72
N LEU A 177 13.58 12.26 -12.40
CA LEU A 177 12.26 12.59 -12.96
C LEU A 177 12.35 12.80 -14.48
N ASP A 178 13.37 13.49 -14.97
CA ASP A 178 13.60 13.68 -16.42
C ASP A 178 13.80 12.33 -17.12
N LYS A 179 14.60 11.44 -16.53
CA LYS A 179 14.82 10.09 -17.06
C LYS A 179 13.54 9.25 -17.07
N VAL A 180 12.74 9.36 -16.03
CA VAL A 180 11.46 8.62 -15.93
C VAL A 180 10.48 9.12 -16.99
N GLN A 181 10.39 10.45 -17.18
CA GLN A 181 9.53 11.04 -18.21
C GLN A 181 9.95 10.57 -19.62
N ALA A 182 11.23 10.69 -19.96
CA ALA A 182 11.74 10.27 -21.26
C ALA A 182 11.52 8.76 -21.52
N LYS A 183 11.65 7.93 -20.48
CA LYS A 183 11.34 6.49 -20.60
C LYS A 183 9.86 6.23 -20.75
N GLY A 184 9.01 6.97 -20.06
CA GLY A 184 7.56 6.90 -20.22
C GLY A 184 7.14 7.18 -21.68
N GLU A 185 7.64 8.26 -22.26
CA GLU A 185 7.38 8.63 -23.66
C GLU A 185 7.80 7.53 -24.63
N GLN A 186 9.01 6.97 -24.47
CA GLN A 186 9.46 5.84 -25.29
C GLN A 186 8.54 4.61 -25.19
N VAL A 187 8.04 4.30 -23.99
CA VAL A 187 7.09 3.19 -23.78
C VAL A 187 5.76 3.51 -24.46
N TRP A 188 5.21 4.70 -24.26
CA TRP A 188 3.93 5.12 -24.85
C TRP A 188 3.97 5.09 -26.37
N ASP A 189 5.03 5.60 -26.99
CA ASP A 189 5.24 5.56 -28.44
C ASP A 189 5.34 4.12 -28.98
N SER A 190 5.75 3.17 -28.15
CA SER A 190 5.90 1.77 -28.54
C SER A 190 4.63 0.93 -28.38
N VAL A 191 3.57 1.45 -27.74
CA VAL A 191 2.37 0.67 -27.38
C VAL A 191 1.75 -0.04 -28.59
N SER A 192 1.63 0.64 -29.74
CA SER A 192 1.07 0.02 -30.94
C SER A 192 1.85 -1.18 -31.48
N LYS A 193 3.13 -1.33 -31.10
CA LYS A 193 4.01 -2.41 -31.56
C LYS A 193 3.82 -3.71 -30.79
N TRP A 194 3.34 -3.64 -29.55
CA TRP A 194 3.23 -4.80 -28.66
C TRP A 194 1.82 -5.01 -28.07
N HIS A 195 0.96 -3.99 -28.11
CA HIS A 195 -0.43 -4.14 -27.68
C HIS A 195 -1.20 -5.04 -28.65
N TRP A 196 -1.91 -6.02 -28.15
CA TRP A 196 -2.60 -7.05 -28.94
C TRP A 196 -3.61 -6.50 -29.98
N THR A 197 -4.13 -5.29 -29.77
CA THR A 197 -5.01 -4.61 -30.74
C THR A 197 -4.26 -3.83 -31.81
N GLY A 198 -2.95 -3.62 -31.69
CA GLY A 198 -2.16 -2.75 -32.57
C GLY A 198 -2.45 -1.25 -32.39
N LYS A 199 -3.24 -0.85 -31.41
CA LYS A 199 -3.62 0.54 -31.16
C LYS A 199 -2.54 1.28 -30.39
N GLY A 200 -2.44 2.60 -30.65
CA GLY A 200 -1.57 3.50 -29.90
C GLY A 200 -2.11 3.81 -28.49
N ILE A 201 -1.27 4.46 -27.68
CA ILE A 201 -1.60 4.72 -26.26
C ILE A 201 -2.90 5.53 -26.12
N ASP A 202 -3.13 6.55 -26.92
CA ASP A 202 -4.30 7.43 -26.83
C ASP A 202 -5.62 6.74 -27.25
N GLU A 203 -5.52 5.62 -27.96
CA GLU A 203 -6.70 4.80 -28.29
C GLU A 203 -6.97 3.75 -27.19
N VAL A 204 -5.91 3.23 -26.56
CA VAL A 204 -6.00 2.23 -25.47
C VAL A 204 -6.38 2.89 -24.14
N VAL A 205 -5.77 4.04 -23.86
CA VAL A 205 -6.03 4.88 -22.69
C VAL A 205 -6.26 6.32 -23.18
N PRO A 206 -7.49 6.67 -23.56
CA PRO A 206 -7.79 7.99 -24.07
C PRO A 206 -7.42 9.10 -23.08
N PRO A 207 -6.82 10.19 -23.53
CA PRO A 207 -6.52 11.33 -22.66
C PRO A 207 -7.81 11.93 -22.09
N SER A 208 -7.73 12.48 -20.86
CA SER A 208 -8.87 13.10 -20.17
C SER A 208 -9.52 14.24 -20.95
N PHE A 209 -8.72 14.95 -21.72
CA PHE A 209 -9.18 16.01 -22.64
C PHE A 209 -8.53 15.80 -24.01
N ARG A 210 -9.31 15.98 -25.07
CA ARG A 210 -8.73 15.94 -26.42
C ARG A 210 -7.77 17.11 -26.59
N MET A 211 -6.51 16.80 -26.88
CA MET A 211 -5.55 17.80 -27.35
C MET A 211 -6.03 18.32 -28.71
N LYS A 212 -6.13 19.63 -28.85
CA LYS A 212 -6.49 20.28 -30.13
C LYS A 212 -5.31 20.29 -31.07
#